data_6a9b3f4da27c0e343d699de62ddad089
#
_entry.id   6a9b3f4da27c0e343d699de62ddad089
#
_cell.length_a   1.000
_cell.length_b   1.000
_cell.length_c   1.000
_cell.angle_alpha   90.00
_cell.angle_beta   90.00
_cell.angle_gamma   90.00
#
_symmetry.space_group_name_H-M   'P 1'
#
loop_
_entity.id
_entity.type
_entity.pdbx_description
1 polymer ?
#
loop_
_entity_poly.entity_id
_entity_poly.type
_entity_poly.pdbx_seq_one_letter_code
_entity_poly.pdbx_strand_id
1 'polypeptide(L)'
;MRQGVKSEVKMKLLEQTAQAAKAEKGREDVAVLHINHCMDNTFYFNDVLKSLFDHVTLMTPPYSNQDIPEGYPGPCYHGVRRNGVYHLLKDRVELGCHSTEFLEATQFLLEEAFRQELIPLLQQGKKLLIIEDGGYHFEALSRVKQLFPEVEDKIIGVVEQTTSGTRRSMSQQGYRYVYPCASVARSDIKMHVESIFIGQRIVEELGLMLYEADAFYSFHSVLLVGYGIVGRSCRMALKGRFCQLEAYDTDSRMLEVAENDGLRTYSHPSPEMFCEDTVVIGCVGRPSFGEELFRAFLDGQGKNLYLASGSSRDVEFAYFLQYLEGKAAELPSLVLERQETAKWYNCYRFRYGGVKKNVYLMAEGKPVNFYRQGVISLTYRVIDLVFTEMLQMALYLCRNRNLPPQLYMLGEDNPITRAVSERELLDLWFKENHFWYQGDLKTFLHPHPLAKELREIWWKDHGEDS
;
A
#
# COMPACT_ATOMS: atom_id res chain seq x y z
N MET A 1 21.06 3.49 20.46
CA MET A 1 19.82 2.97 21.08
C MET A 1 18.97 4.14 21.54
N ARG A 2 17.95 4.52 20.80
CA ARG A 2 16.90 5.39 21.33
C ARG A 2 15.84 4.46 21.91
N GLN A 3 15.75 4.37 23.23
CA GLN A 3 14.52 3.92 23.86
C GLN A 3 13.44 4.91 23.42
N GLY A 4 12.67 4.52 22.41
CA GLY A 4 11.51 5.29 22.00
C GLY A 4 10.58 5.39 23.21
N VAL A 5 10.23 6.61 23.59
CA VAL A 5 9.08 6.86 24.45
C VAL A 5 7.93 6.11 23.75
N LYS A 6 7.49 4.99 24.33
CA LYS A 6 6.27 4.30 23.87
C LYS A 6 5.18 5.35 23.96
N SER A 7 4.74 5.82 22.81
CA SER A 7 3.61 6.73 22.74
C SER A 7 2.45 6.06 23.48
N GLU A 8 1.85 6.76 24.44
CA GLU A 8 0.59 6.33 25.09
C GLU A 8 -0.60 6.39 24.10
N VAL A 9 -0.33 6.70 22.84
CA VAL A 9 -1.34 6.78 21.80
C VAL A 9 -1.80 5.36 21.47
N LYS A 10 -3.02 5.07 21.87
CA LYS A 10 -3.70 3.80 21.67
C LYS A 10 -4.61 3.90 20.45
N MET A 11 -4.87 2.76 19.81
CA MET A 11 -5.94 2.60 18.82
C MET A 11 -7.25 2.36 19.57
N LYS A 12 -7.89 3.44 19.99
CA LYS A 12 -9.03 3.39 20.90
C LYS A 12 -10.25 2.67 20.33
N LEU A 13 -10.57 2.91 19.06
CA LEU A 13 -11.72 2.26 18.41
C LEU A 13 -11.48 0.77 18.25
N LEU A 14 -10.27 0.41 17.86
CA LEU A 14 -9.85 -0.98 17.73
C LEU A 14 -9.92 -1.71 19.09
N GLU A 15 -9.43 -1.10 20.17
CA GLU A 15 -9.51 -1.66 21.52
C GLU A 15 -10.96 -1.79 22.02
N GLN A 16 -11.80 -0.77 21.80
CA GLN A 16 -13.21 -0.80 22.17
C GLN A 16 -13.96 -1.91 21.42
N THR A 17 -13.73 -2.03 20.11
CA THR A 17 -14.31 -3.11 19.28
C THR A 17 -13.86 -4.48 19.77
N ALA A 18 -12.58 -4.64 20.06
CA ALA A 18 -12.05 -5.89 20.60
C ALA A 18 -12.64 -6.21 21.98
N GLN A 19 -12.76 -5.23 22.86
CA GLN A 19 -13.35 -5.44 24.19
C GLN A 19 -14.82 -5.85 24.12
N ALA A 20 -15.60 -5.22 23.24
CA ALA A 20 -16.98 -5.63 22.99
C ALA A 20 -17.07 -7.07 22.47
N ALA A 21 -16.18 -7.42 21.55
CA ALA A 21 -16.13 -8.75 20.95
C ALA A 21 -15.73 -9.89 21.93
N LYS A 22 -15.03 -9.60 23.04
CA LYS A 22 -14.61 -10.63 24.02
C LYS A 22 -15.77 -11.43 24.61
N ALA A 23 -16.94 -10.81 24.76
CA ALA A 23 -18.14 -11.48 25.26
C ALA A 23 -18.83 -12.39 24.21
N GLU A 24 -18.45 -12.28 22.93
CA GLU A 24 -19.05 -13.04 21.85
C GLU A 24 -18.38 -14.41 21.69
N LYS A 25 -19.17 -15.43 21.30
CA LYS A 25 -18.69 -16.80 21.03
C LYS A 25 -18.51 -17.03 19.51
N GLY A 26 -17.92 -18.17 19.16
CA GLY A 26 -17.84 -18.62 17.75
C GLY A 26 -16.50 -18.35 17.07
N ARG A 27 -15.45 -18.13 17.85
CA ARG A 27 -14.07 -17.93 17.39
C ARG A 27 -13.10 -19.00 17.87
N GLU A 28 -13.52 -19.85 18.77
CA GLU A 28 -12.70 -20.84 19.50
C GLU A 28 -12.06 -21.86 18.54
N ASP A 29 -12.70 -22.09 17.39
CA ASP A 29 -12.22 -22.99 16.34
C ASP A 29 -11.46 -22.27 15.21
N VAL A 30 -11.16 -20.96 15.35
CA VAL A 30 -10.54 -20.16 14.30
C VAL A 30 -9.06 -19.90 14.57
N ALA A 31 -8.22 -20.22 13.60
CA ALA A 31 -6.85 -19.72 13.50
C ALA A 31 -6.80 -18.50 12.55
N VAL A 32 -5.97 -17.54 12.85
CA VAL A 32 -5.82 -16.31 12.05
C VAL A 32 -4.44 -16.28 11.41
N LEU A 33 -4.40 -16.04 10.10
CA LEU A 33 -3.20 -15.59 9.39
C LEU A 33 -3.32 -14.09 9.18
N HIS A 34 -2.44 -13.32 9.82
CA HIS A 34 -2.34 -11.88 9.66
C HIS A 34 -1.15 -11.54 8.78
N ILE A 35 -1.40 -10.96 7.62
CA ILE A 35 -0.38 -10.54 6.66
C ILE A 35 -0.41 -9.02 6.58
N ASN A 36 0.66 -8.36 7.02
CA ASN A 36 0.70 -6.88 6.97
C ASN A 36 2.15 -6.39 7.02
N HIS A 37 2.36 -5.08 6.78
CA HIS A 37 3.68 -4.46 6.82
C HIS A 37 4.40 -4.67 8.17
N CYS A 38 5.73 -4.77 8.16
CA CYS A 38 6.54 -4.81 9.37
C CYS A 38 6.63 -3.42 10.00
N MET A 39 5.61 -3.03 10.75
CA MET A 39 5.46 -1.71 11.38
C MET A 39 4.86 -1.81 12.78
N ASP A 40 5.16 -0.84 13.65
CA ASP A 40 4.67 -0.82 15.05
C ASP A 40 3.14 -0.91 15.15
N ASN A 41 2.41 -0.25 14.25
CA ASN A 41 0.95 -0.32 14.21
C ASN A 41 0.42 -1.71 13.84
N THR A 42 1.12 -2.44 12.98
CA THR A 42 0.80 -3.84 12.65
C THR A 42 0.97 -4.76 13.86
N PHE A 43 2.07 -4.58 14.60
CA PHE A 43 2.30 -5.36 15.84
C PHE A 43 1.22 -5.08 16.86
N TYR A 44 0.79 -3.81 16.98
CA TYR A 44 -0.32 -3.44 17.86
C TYR A 44 -1.63 -4.14 17.44
N PHE A 45 -1.98 -4.11 16.15
CA PHE A 45 -3.17 -4.82 15.65
C PHE A 45 -3.07 -6.33 15.88
N ASN A 46 -1.91 -6.91 15.64
CA ASN A 46 -1.68 -8.32 15.87
C ASN A 46 -1.85 -8.72 17.36
N ASP A 47 -1.45 -7.87 18.29
CA ASP A 47 -1.67 -8.08 19.72
C ASP A 47 -3.16 -8.00 20.09
N VAL A 48 -3.92 -7.13 19.44
CA VAL A 48 -5.37 -7.07 19.57
C VAL A 48 -6.01 -8.37 19.05
N LEU A 49 -5.57 -8.87 17.89
CA LEU A 49 -6.03 -10.17 17.36
C LEU A 49 -5.71 -11.31 18.32
N LYS A 50 -4.52 -11.36 18.91
CA LYS A 50 -4.13 -12.34 19.94
C LYS A 50 -4.99 -12.26 21.21
N SER A 51 -5.56 -11.10 21.51
CA SER A 51 -6.50 -10.96 22.64
C SER A 51 -7.88 -11.57 22.36
N LEU A 52 -8.17 -11.92 21.11
CA LEU A 52 -9.46 -12.42 20.62
C LEU A 52 -9.40 -13.86 20.09
N PHE A 53 -8.26 -14.29 19.60
CA PHE A 53 -8.06 -15.58 18.96
C PHE A 53 -6.86 -16.30 19.60
N ASP A 54 -7.02 -17.60 19.88
CA ASP A 54 -5.98 -18.41 20.51
C ASP A 54 -4.77 -18.64 19.62
N HIS A 55 -4.97 -18.63 18.29
CA HIS A 55 -3.94 -18.92 17.31
C HIS A 55 -3.88 -17.79 16.26
N VAL A 56 -2.84 -16.96 16.36
CA VAL A 56 -2.58 -15.86 15.41
C VAL A 56 -1.15 -15.98 14.92
N THR A 57 -0.98 -16.19 13.63
CA THR A 57 0.32 -16.19 12.94
C THR A 57 0.48 -14.89 12.17
N LEU A 58 1.54 -14.14 12.47
CA LEU A 58 1.88 -12.92 11.71
C LEU A 58 2.87 -13.26 10.61
N MET A 59 2.62 -12.76 9.40
CA MET A 59 3.59 -12.72 8.32
C MET A 59 3.75 -11.29 7.80
N THR A 60 4.98 -10.82 7.69
CA THR A 60 5.25 -9.49 7.12
C THR A 60 6.03 -9.63 5.81
N PRO A 61 5.46 -9.13 4.67
CA PRO A 61 6.17 -9.12 3.40
C PRO A 61 7.51 -8.40 3.50
N PRO A 62 8.59 -8.89 2.86
CA PRO A 62 9.97 -8.45 3.15
C PRO A 62 10.38 -7.17 2.41
N TYR A 63 9.53 -6.19 2.27
CA TYR A 63 9.86 -4.96 1.54
C TYR A 63 10.09 -3.72 2.42
N SER A 64 9.87 -3.82 3.73
CA SER A 64 10.31 -2.78 4.65
C SER A 64 11.72 -3.11 5.17
N ASN A 65 12.53 -2.07 5.40
CA ASN A 65 13.83 -2.24 6.06
C ASN A 65 13.68 -2.31 7.59
N GLN A 66 12.48 -2.61 8.08
CA GLN A 66 12.18 -2.72 9.51
C GLN A 66 12.31 -4.18 9.95
N ASP A 67 12.76 -4.37 11.18
CA ASP A 67 12.84 -5.66 11.83
C ASP A 67 11.75 -5.78 12.91
N ILE A 68 11.37 -6.99 13.26
CA ILE A 68 10.41 -7.21 14.34
C ILE A 68 10.96 -6.69 15.68
N PRO A 69 10.12 -6.14 16.57
CA PRO A 69 10.55 -5.69 17.89
C PRO A 69 11.23 -6.81 18.69
N GLU A 70 12.26 -6.43 19.46
CA GLU A 70 12.92 -7.38 20.36
C GLU A 70 11.94 -7.93 21.40
N GLY A 71 11.92 -9.26 21.56
CA GLY A 71 11.01 -9.92 22.47
C GLY A 71 9.54 -9.95 22.03
N TYR A 72 9.24 -9.59 20.78
CA TYR A 72 7.88 -9.72 20.26
C TYR A 72 7.42 -11.19 20.30
N PRO A 73 6.28 -11.52 20.91
CA PRO A 73 5.83 -12.88 21.03
C PRO A 73 5.35 -13.41 19.67
N GLY A 74 6.02 -14.49 19.16
CA GLY A 74 5.71 -15.13 17.89
C GLY A 74 4.37 -15.88 17.86
N PRO A 75 4.07 -16.64 16.78
CA PRO A 75 4.92 -16.80 15.61
C PRO A 75 4.85 -15.60 14.65
N CYS A 76 6.00 -15.14 14.20
CA CYS A 76 6.15 -14.07 13.25
C CYS A 76 7.13 -14.46 12.13
N TYR A 77 6.66 -14.46 10.89
CA TYR A 77 7.45 -14.71 9.68
C TYR A 77 7.76 -13.39 8.98
N HIS A 78 9.02 -13.12 8.71
CA HIS A 78 9.44 -11.87 8.08
C HIS A 78 10.70 -12.05 7.26
N GLY A 79 11.02 -11.06 6.41
CA GLY A 79 12.24 -11.04 5.64
C GLY A 79 12.99 -9.72 5.80
N VAL A 80 14.31 -9.79 5.85
CA VAL A 80 15.20 -8.63 5.89
C VAL A 80 16.07 -8.62 4.64
N ARG A 81 16.10 -7.51 3.91
CA ARG A 81 16.96 -7.37 2.73
C ARG A 81 18.36 -6.91 3.14
N ARG A 82 19.39 -7.72 2.82
CA ARG A 82 20.80 -7.39 3.06
C ARG A 82 21.58 -7.62 1.76
N ASN A 83 22.33 -6.64 1.31
CA ASN A 83 23.14 -6.73 0.08
C ASN A 83 22.37 -7.25 -1.15
N GLY A 84 21.11 -6.80 -1.33
CA GLY A 84 20.27 -7.22 -2.45
C GLY A 84 19.55 -8.57 -2.28
N VAL A 85 19.82 -9.32 -1.21
CA VAL A 85 19.25 -10.64 -0.93
C VAL A 85 18.28 -10.56 0.26
N TYR A 86 17.13 -11.21 0.13
CA TYR A 86 16.15 -11.38 1.21
C TYR A 86 16.53 -12.57 2.08
N HIS A 87 16.81 -12.32 3.36
CA HIS A 87 17.00 -13.31 4.41
C HIS A 87 15.65 -13.54 5.09
N LEU A 88 15.19 -14.79 5.12
CA LEU A 88 13.87 -15.15 5.60
C LEU A 88 13.99 -15.69 7.03
N LEU A 89 13.14 -15.17 7.92
CA LEU A 89 13.23 -15.41 9.35
C LEU A 89 11.86 -15.81 9.94
N LYS A 90 11.91 -16.68 10.97
CA LYS A 90 10.82 -16.92 11.90
C LYS A 90 11.29 -16.48 13.29
N ASP A 91 10.56 -15.59 13.94
CA ASP A 91 10.88 -15.10 15.28
C ASP A 91 12.35 -14.66 15.42
N ARG A 92 12.91 -14.01 14.37
CA ARG A 92 14.32 -13.57 14.22
C ARG A 92 15.35 -14.69 13.97
N VAL A 93 14.93 -15.94 13.88
CA VAL A 93 15.81 -17.07 13.53
C VAL A 93 15.77 -17.28 12.01
N GLU A 94 16.92 -17.38 11.37
CA GLU A 94 16.99 -17.61 9.92
C GLU A 94 16.43 -18.98 9.55
N LEU A 95 15.57 -18.98 8.51
CA LEU A 95 14.98 -20.21 7.96
C LEU A 95 15.93 -20.95 7.01
N GLY A 96 17.14 -20.41 6.79
CA GLY A 96 18.13 -21.01 5.88
C GLY A 96 17.79 -20.83 4.38
N CYS A 97 16.82 -19.98 4.06
CA CYS A 97 16.39 -19.70 2.71
C CYS A 97 16.62 -18.25 2.36
N HIS A 98 17.03 -18.02 1.11
CA HIS A 98 17.37 -16.72 0.58
C HIS A 98 16.76 -16.57 -0.81
N SER A 99 16.31 -15.37 -1.18
CA SER A 99 15.89 -15.04 -2.53
C SER A 99 16.35 -13.63 -2.91
N THR A 100 16.54 -13.38 -4.18
CA THR A 100 16.76 -12.04 -4.74
C THR A 100 15.45 -11.39 -5.18
N GLU A 101 14.39 -12.20 -5.34
CA GLU A 101 13.09 -11.78 -5.83
C GLU A 101 12.09 -11.63 -4.67
N PHE A 102 11.47 -10.45 -4.62
CA PHE A 102 10.51 -10.10 -3.55
C PHE A 102 9.33 -11.07 -3.45
N LEU A 103 8.75 -11.42 -4.59
CA LEU A 103 7.55 -12.25 -4.63
C LEU A 103 7.85 -13.68 -4.20
N GLU A 104 8.97 -14.23 -4.68
CA GLU A 104 9.45 -15.55 -4.28
C GLU A 104 9.74 -15.61 -2.78
N ALA A 105 10.40 -14.59 -2.22
CA ALA A 105 10.65 -14.46 -0.80
C ALA A 105 9.34 -14.45 0.03
N THR A 106 8.35 -13.69 -0.46
CA THR A 106 7.03 -13.60 0.20
C THR A 106 6.27 -14.93 0.16
N GLN A 107 6.26 -15.60 -0.99
CA GLN A 107 5.62 -16.92 -1.16
C GLN A 107 6.27 -17.97 -0.24
N PHE A 108 7.59 -17.94 -0.11
CA PHE A 108 8.31 -18.86 0.75
C PHE A 108 8.00 -18.65 2.24
N LEU A 109 7.94 -17.38 2.70
CA LEU A 109 7.53 -17.07 4.07
C LEU A 109 6.12 -17.57 4.37
N LEU A 110 5.20 -17.41 3.43
CA LEU A 110 3.84 -17.91 3.56
C LEU A 110 3.79 -19.44 3.58
N GLU A 111 4.49 -20.11 2.67
CA GLU A 111 4.58 -21.56 2.67
C GLU A 111 5.09 -22.10 4.01
N GLU A 112 6.13 -21.49 4.57
CA GLU A 112 6.65 -21.88 5.89
C GLU A 112 5.67 -21.59 7.03
N ALA A 113 4.96 -20.45 7.00
CA ALA A 113 3.91 -20.15 7.98
C ALA A 113 2.78 -21.18 7.93
N PHE A 114 2.35 -21.58 6.73
CA PHE A 114 1.37 -22.65 6.57
C PHE A 114 1.90 -23.99 7.07
N ARG A 115 3.10 -24.38 6.67
CA ARG A 115 3.70 -25.67 7.01
C ARG A 115 3.88 -25.83 8.52
N GLN A 116 4.43 -24.82 9.18
CA GLN A 116 4.84 -24.93 10.58
C GLN A 116 3.72 -24.61 11.57
N GLU A 117 2.80 -23.70 11.25
CA GLU A 117 1.79 -23.21 12.18
C GLU A 117 0.37 -23.61 11.76
N LEU A 118 -0.04 -23.31 10.53
CA LEU A 118 -1.44 -23.36 10.16
C LEU A 118 -1.92 -24.78 9.82
N ILE A 119 -1.20 -25.53 8.97
CA ILE A 119 -1.61 -26.88 8.57
C ILE A 119 -1.83 -27.80 9.77
N PRO A 120 -0.96 -27.84 10.80
CA PRO A 120 -1.23 -28.64 11.99
C PRO A 120 -2.54 -28.29 12.71
N LEU A 121 -2.89 -27.00 12.77
CA LEU A 121 -4.15 -26.54 13.35
C LEU A 121 -5.37 -26.93 12.50
N LEU A 122 -5.26 -26.78 11.16
CA LEU A 122 -6.32 -27.15 10.23
C LEU A 122 -6.60 -28.65 10.24
N GLN A 123 -5.57 -29.48 10.40
CA GLN A 123 -5.69 -30.94 10.58
C GLN A 123 -6.37 -31.33 11.92
N GLN A 124 -6.23 -30.48 12.93
CA GLN A 124 -6.96 -30.62 14.22
C GLN A 124 -8.42 -30.12 14.14
N GLY A 125 -8.89 -29.70 12.95
CA GLY A 125 -10.27 -29.27 12.74
C GLY A 125 -10.49 -27.76 12.85
N LYS A 126 -9.45 -26.95 13.11
CA LYS A 126 -9.57 -25.49 13.10
C LYS A 126 -9.94 -24.99 11.71
N LYS A 127 -10.51 -23.81 11.65
CA LYS A 127 -10.81 -23.03 10.44
C LYS A 127 -9.82 -21.88 10.33
N LEU A 128 -9.63 -21.36 9.13
CA LEU A 128 -8.68 -20.28 8.85
C LEU A 128 -9.41 -18.99 8.47
N LEU A 129 -9.11 -17.91 9.17
CA LEU A 129 -9.41 -16.54 8.79
C LEU A 129 -8.12 -15.86 8.34
N ILE A 130 -8.14 -15.20 7.19
CA ILE A 130 -7.00 -14.44 6.68
C ILE A 130 -7.32 -12.95 6.78
N ILE A 131 -6.44 -12.17 7.39
CA ILE A 131 -6.52 -10.71 7.46
C ILE A 131 -5.24 -10.19 6.82
N GLU A 132 -5.36 -9.46 5.71
CA GLU A 132 -4.15 -9.13 4.94
C GLU A 132 -4.15 -7.74 4.31
N ASP A 133 -2.92 -7.32 4.02
CA ASP A 133 -2.58 -6.18 3.17
C ASP A 133 -1.81 -6.70 1.96
N GLY A 134 -2.45 -6.68 0.79
CA GLY A 134 -1.79 -6.92 -0.48
C GLY A 134 -2.12 -8.23 -1.21
N GLY A 135 -2.99 -9.11 -0.71
CA GLY A 135 -3.46 -10.31 -1.41
C GLY A 135 -2.38 -11.37 -1.65
N TYR A 136 -1.38 -11.45 -0.78
CA TYR A 136 -0.23 -12.35 -0.98
C TYR A 136 -0.58 -13.83 -0.78
N HIS A 137 -1.59 -14.15 0.04
CA HIS A 137 -1.99 -15.53 0.25
C HIS A 137 -2.45 -16.21 -1.04
N PHE A 138 -3.10 -15.48 -1.96
CA PHE A 138 -3.57 -16.06 -3.24
C PHE A 138 -2.43 -16.66 -4.05
N GLU A 139 -1.28 -16.01 -4.07
CA GLU A 139 -0.11 -16.48 -4.83
C GLU A 139 0.55 -17.69 -4.16
N ALA A 140 0.47 -17.80 -2.84
CA ALA A 140 1.03 -18.92 -2.09
C ALA A 140 0.12 -20.16 -2.10
N LEU A 141 -1.20 -20.00 -2.26
CA LEU A 141 -2.16 -21.10 -2.15
C LEU A 141 -1.87 -22.27 -3.10
N SER A 142 -1.38 -22.01 -4.31
CA SER A 142 -1.04 -23.07 -5.27
C SER A 142 0.04 -24.03 -4.74
N ARG A 143 1.01 -23.49 -3.99
CA ARG A 143 2.06 -24.27 -3.31
C ARG A 143 1.52 -24.94 -2.05
N VAL A 144 0.74 -24.20 -1.26
CA VAL A 144 0.13 -24.71 -0.03
C VAL A 144 -0.81 -25.89 -0.30
N LYS A 145 -1.57 -25.85 -1.41
CA LYS A 145 -2.41 -26.97 -1.87
C LYS A 145 -1.64 -28.26 -2.14
N GLN A 146 -0.38 -28.18 -2.54
CA GLN A 146 0.47 -29.35 -2.71
C GLN A 146 0.80 -30.02 -1.35
N LEU A 147 0.85 -29.22 -0.28
CA LEU A 147 1.10 -29.68 1.09
C LEU A 147 -0.17 -30.11 1.79
N PHE A 148 -1.28 -29.42 1.53
CA PHE A 148 -2.58 -29.64 2.15
C PHE A 148 -3.71 -29.32 1.16
N PRO A 149 -4.18 -30.31 0.37
CA PRO A 149 -5.16 -30.09 -0.71
C PRO A 149 -6.48 -29.45 -0.26
N GLU A 150 -6.90 -29.70 0.98
CA GLU A 150 -8.17 -29.22 1.54
C GLU A 150 -8.06 -27.81 2.15
N VAL A 151 -6.95 -27.09 1.94
CA VAL A 151 -6.72 -25.81 2.62
C VAL A 151 -7.82 -24.78 2.33
N GLU A 152 -8.33 -24.71 1.10
CA GLU A 152 -9.38 -23.76 0.72
C GLU A 152 -10.72 -24.05 1.42
N ASP A 153 -11.06 -25.31 1.66
CA ASP A 153 -12.28 -25.70 2.38
C ASP A 153 -12.22 -25.32 3.89
N LYS A 154 -11.04 -25.01 4.37
CA LYS A 154 -10.83 -24.56 5.74
C LYS A 154 -10.89 -23.04 5.89
N ILE A 155 -10.79 -22.28 4.79
CA ILE A 155 -10.82 -20.82 4.82
C ILE A 155 -12.27 -20.35 4.98
N ILE A 156 -12.56 -19.68 6.10
CA ILE A 156 -13.89 -19.10 6.38
C ILE A 156 -14.08 -17.73 5.74
N GLY A 157 -13.00 -17.09 5.35
CA GLY A 157 -12.99 -15.81 4.64
C GLY A 157 -11.67 -15.08 4.74
N VAL A 158 -11.57 -14.05 3.94
CA VAL A 158 -10.43 -13.14 3.83
C VAL A 158 -10.90 -11.71 4.07
N VAL A 159 -10.12 -10.94 4.83
CA VAL A 159 -10.29 -9.48 4.96
C VAL A 159 -9.08 -8.81 4.32
N GLU A 160 -9.31 -8.10 3.23
CA GLU A 160 -8.26 -7.44 2.44
C GLU A 160 -8.28 -5.93 2.65
N GLN A 161 -7.09 -5.36 2.89
CA GLN A 161 -6.92 -3.94 3.17
C GLN A 161 -6.80 -3.08 1.91
N THR A 162 -6.24 -3.60 0.80
CA THR A 162 -5.72 -2.80 -0.29
C THR A 162 -6.39 -3.04 -1.64
N THR A 163 -6.38 -2.02 -2.49
CA THR A 163 -6.80 -2.15 -3.90
C THR A 163 -5.92 -3.16 -4.65
N SER A 164 -4.62 -3.19 -4.37
CA SER A 164 -3.70 -4.13 -5.03
C SER A 164 -3.98 -5.58 -4.65
N GLY A 165 -4.31 -5.85 -3.39
CA GLY A 165 -4.69 -7.18 -2.93
C GLY A 165 -6.04 -7.62 -3.49
N THR A 166 -7.02 -6.71 -3.52
CA THR A 166 -8.31 -6.98 -4.17
C THR A 166 -8.14 -7.34 -5.64
N ARG A 167 -7.28 -6.62 -6.39
CA ARG A 167 -6.95 -6.96 -7.79
C ARG A 167 -6.33 -8.34 -7.93
N ARG A 168 -5.41 -8.72 -7.02
CA ARG A 168 -4.84 -10.06 -7.02
C ARG A 168 -5.87 -11.14 -6.79
N SER A 169 -6.78 -10.93 -5.84
CA SER A 169 -7.84 -11.88 -5.57
C SER A 169 -8.68 -12.14 -6.82
N MET A 170 -9.00 -11.07 -7.56
CA MET A 170 -9.77 -11.17 -8.79
C MET A 170 -9.00 -11.89 -9.91
N SER A 171 -7.73 -11.54 -10.14
CA SER A 171 -6.91 -12.12 -11.20
C SER A 171 -6.58 -13.59 -10.95
N GLN A 172 -6.22 -13.97 -9.74
CA GLN A 172 -5.82 -15.32 -9.38
C GLN A 172 -7.00 -16.30 -9.37
N GLN A 173 -8.18 -15.84 -8.98
CA GLN A 173 -9.38 -16.68 -8.94
C GLN A 173 -10.20 -16.63 -10.24
N GLY A 174 -9.75 -15.88 -11.24
CA GLY A 174 -10.49 -15.72 -12.50
C GLY A 174 -11.93 -15.28 -12.24
N TYR A 175 -12.14 -14.37 -11.28
CA TYR A 175 -13.44 -13.90 -10.80
C TYR A 175 -14.32 -14.99 -10.14
N ARG A 176 -13.77 -16.17 -9.87
CA ARG A 176 -14.51 -17.28 -9.25
C ARG A 176 -13.99 -17.52 -7.85
N TYR A 177 -14.62 -16.88 -6.87
CA TYR A 177 -14.28 -17.02 -5.47
C TYR A 177 -14.70 -18.37 -4.92
N VAL A 178 -13.85 -19.02 -4.12
CA VAL A 178 -14.13 -20.27 -3.42
C VAL A 178 -14.40 -20.08 -1.93
N TYR A 179 -14.13 -18.89 -1.39
CA TYR A 179 -14.46 -18.42 -0.05
C TYR A 179 -14.84 -16.94 -0.08
N PRO A 180 -15.54 -16.41 0.95
CA PRO A 180 -15.87 -14.99 1.03
C PRO A 180 -14.59 -14.14 1.14
N CYS A 181 -14.50 -13.08 0.33
CA CYS A 181 -13.42 -12.10 0.37
C CYS A 181 -14.00 -10.73 0.64
N ALA A 182 -13.75 -10.16 1.81
CA ALA A 182 -14.24 -8.86 2.22
C ALA A 182 -13.11 -7.82 2.09
N SER A 183 -13.35 -6.69 1.43
CA SER A 183 -12.34 -5.66 1.18
C SER A 183 -12.75 -4.29 1.69
N VAL A 184 -11.86 -3.64 2.44
CA VAL A 184 -11.99 -2.23 2.85
C VAL A 184 -11.38 -1.26 1.82
N ALA A 185 -10.75 -1.75 0.75
CA ALA A 185 -9.96 -0.95 -0.18
C ALA A 185 -10.71 0.25 -0.80
N ARG A 186 -12.02 0.21 -0.81
CA ARG A 186 -12.91 1.25 -1.36
C ARG A 186 -13.92 1.78 -0.36
N SER A 187 -13.69 1.56 0.94
CA SER A 187 -14.48 2.17 1.99
C SER A 187 -14.39 3.70 1.95
N ASP A 188 -15.39 4.40 2.45
CA ASP A 188 -15.35 5.86 2.56
C ASP A 188 -14.20 6.31 3.46
N ILE A 189 -13.90 5.55 4.50
CA ILE A 189 -12.76 5.79 5.39
C ILE A 189 -11.43 5.72 4.60
N LYS A 190 -11.24 4.70 3.79
CA LYS A 190 -10.03 4.55 2.96
C LYS A 190 -9.91 5.66 1.92
N MET A 191 -11.01 5.95 1.22
CA MET A 191 -11.02 6.89 0.11
C MET A 191 -10.94 8.36 0.55
N HIS A 192 -11.52 8.71 1.68
CA HIS A 192 -11.73 10.11 2.05
C HIS A 192 -11.03 10.54 3.34
N VAL A 193 -10.57 9.60 4.16
CA VAL A 193 -9.81 9.90 5.38
C VAL A 193 -8.37 9.43 5.24
N GLU A 194 -8.15 8.12 5.11
CA GLU A 194 -6.80 7.56 5.06
C GLU A 194 -5.96 8.18 3.94
N SER A 195 -6.53 8.30 2.75
CA SER A 195 -5.82 8.83 1.57
C SER A 195 -5.26 10.23 1.76
N ILE A 196 -5.97 11.11 2.49
CA ILE A 196 -5.51 12.47 2.78
C ILE A 196 -4.19 12.42 3.56
N PHE A 197 -4.12 11.59 4.58
CA PHE A 197 -2.92 11.43 5.41
C PHE A 197 -1.81 10.67 4.68
N ILE A 198 -2.16 9.74 3.76
CA ILE A 198 -1.16 9.11 2.88
C ILE A 198 -0.51 10.17 1.97
N GLY A 199 -1.30 11.00 1.30
CA GLY A 199 -0.77 12.08 0.45
C GLY A 199 0.10 13.06 1.23
N GLN A 200 -0.34 13.46 2.42
CA GLN A 200 0.46 14.29 3.32
C GLN A 200 1.79 13.62 3.67
N ARG A 201 1.77 12.33 4.00
CA ARG A 201 2.97 11.59 4.38
C ARG A 201 3.96 11.41 3.22
N ILE A 202 3.46 11.14 2.01
CA ILE A 202 4.27 11.08 0.80
C ILE A 202 5.02 12.40 0.61
N VAL A 203 4.31 13.53 0.67
CA VAL A 203 4.88 14.87 0.46
C VAL A 203 5.88 15.24 1.57
N GLU A 204 5.62 14.90 2.82
CA GLU A 204 6.53 15.15 3.93
C GLU A 204 7.83 14.35 3.79
N GLU A 205 7.75 13.04 3.58
CA GLU A 205 8.93 12.17 3.46
C GLU A 205 9.76 12.51 2.22
N LEU A 206 9.09 12.74 1.08
CA LEU A 206 9.78 13.18 -0.13
C LEU A 206 10.48 14.54 0.09
N GLY A 207 9.84 15.48 0.80
CA GLY A 207 10.45 16.77 1.11
C GLY A 207 11.75 16.63 1.91
N LEU A 208 11.82 15.69 2.86
CA LEU A 208 13.05 15.39 3.60
C LEU A 208 14.13 14.77 2.70
N MET A 209 13.75 13.89 1.77
CA MET A 209 14.69 13.26 0.83
C MET A 209 15.22 14.28 -0.19
N LEU A 210 14.35 15.17 -0.69
CA LEU A 210 14.74 16.25 -1.61
C LEU A 210 15.73 17.20 -0.94
N TYR A 211 15.50 17.54 0.33
CA TYR A 211 16.41 18.41 1.09
C TYR A 211 17.85 17.84 1.12
N GLU A 212 18.02 16.53 1.30
CA GLU A 212 19.34 15.89 1.25
C GLU A 212 19.94 15.83 -0.17
N ALA A 213 19.12 15.95 -1.20
CA ALA A 213 19.55 16.05 -2.60
C ALA A 213 19.81 17.51 -3.04
N ASP A 214 19.81 18.45 -2.09
CA ASP A 214 19.90 19.90 -2.34
C ASP A 214 18.79 20.42 -3.27
N ALA A 215 17.58 19.84 -3.11
CA ALA A 215 16.40 20.18 -3.89
C ALA A 215 15.22 20.53 -2.96
N PHE A 216 14.30 21.34 -3.46
CA PHE A 216 13.09 21.76 -2.74
C PHE A 216 11.92 21.83 -3.69
N TYR A 217 10.71 21.56 -3.22
CA TYR A 217 9.50 21.75 -4.02
C TYR A 217 9.40 23.16 -4.64
N SER A 218 9.77 24.19 -3.86
CA SER A 218 9.65 25.58 -4.27
C SER A 218 10.57 26.00 -5.43
N PHE A 219 11.53 25.15 -5.79
CA PHE A 219 12.47 25.42 -6.90
C PHE A 219 12.22 24.55 -8.12
N HIS A 220 11.16 23.75 -8.09
CA HIS A 220 10.89 22.75 -9.11
C HIS A 220 9.42 22.78 -9.54
N SER A 221 9.16 22.35 -10.77
CA SER A 221 7.83 21.89 -11.14
C SER A 221 7.54 20.55 -10.46
N VAL A 222 6.31 20.31 -10.03
CA VAL A 222 5.87 19.04 -9.47
C VAL A 222 4.80 18.45 -10.37
N LEU A 223 5.13 17.34 -11.01
CA LEU A 223 4.24 16.58 -11.88
C LEU A 223 3.65 15.41 -11.12
N LEU A 224 2.34 15.43 -10.91
CA LEU A 224 1.57 14.30 -10.37
C LEU A 224 1.19 13.38 -11.53
N VAL A 225 1.76 12.16 -11.55
CA VAL A 225 1.41 11.13 -12.52
C VAL A 225 0.32 10.25 -11.91
N GLY A 226 -0.90 10.38 -12.44
CA GLY A 226 -2.12 9.85 -11.85
C GLY A 226 -2.81 10.85 -10.91
N TYR A 227 -4.02 11.32 -11.28
CA TYR A 227 -4.78 12.27 -10.48
C TYR A 227 -6.03 11.64 -9.83
N GLY A 228 -5.92 10.37 -9.46
CA GLY A 228 -6.90 9.69 -8.60
C GLY A 228 -6.84 10.19 -7.15
N ILE A 229 -7.34 9.38 -6.22
CA ILE A 229 -7.47 9.73 -4.81
C ILE A 229 -6.11 10.12 -4.20
N VAL A 230 -5.05 9.32 -4.42
CA VAL A 230 -3.71 9.59 -3.85
C VAL A 230 -3.06 10.82 -4.48
N GLY A 231 -3.14 10.96 -5.82
CA GLY A 231 -2.58 12.13 -6.53
C GLY A 231 -3.23 13.43 -6.07
N ARG A 232 -4.56 13.45 -5.95
CA ARG A 232 -5.29 14.60 -5.41
C ARG A 232 -4.93 14.89 -3.95
N SER A 233 -4.70 13.86 -3.14
CA SER A 233 -4.27 14.02 -1.76
C SER A 233 -2.84 14.60 -1.66
N CYS A 234 -1.93 14.19 -2.54
CA CYS A 234 -0.60 14.81 -2.66
C CYS A 234 -0.71 16.30 -3.06
N ARG A 235 -1.60 16.64 -4.02
CA ARG A 235 -1.85 18.04 -4.38
C ARG A 235 -2.35 18.86 -3.18
N MET A 236 -3.25 18.31 -2.36
CA MET A 236 -3.72 18.99 -1.17
C MET A 236 -2.58 19.27 -0.18
N ALA A 237 -1.67 18.32 0.01
CA ALA A 237 -0.50 18.46 0.87
C ALA A 237 0.57 19.41 0.31
N LEU A 238 0.62 19.57 -1.01
CA LEU A 238 1.53 20.50 -1.70
C LEU A 238 0.97 21.93 -1.76
N LYS A 239 -0.32 22.13 -1.50
CA LYS A 239 -0.93 23.47 -1.50
C LYS A 239 -0.22 24.41 -0.53
N GLY A 240 0.22 25.54 -1.03
CA GLY A 240 0.96 26.55 -0.25
C GLY A 240 2.47 26.33 -0.15
N ARG A 241 3.02 25.33 -0.82
CA ARG A 241 4.49 25.11 -0.88
C ARG A 241 5.19 25.91 -1.98
N PHE A 242 4.48 26.82 -2.63
CA PHE A 242 5.00 27.72 -3.68
C PHE A 242 5.68 26.99 -4.85
N CYS A 243 5.20 25.79 -5.20
CA CYS A 243 5.65 25.06 -6.37
C CYS A 243 4.61 25.14 -7.50
N GLN A 244 5.07 25.01 -8.73
CA GLN A 244 4.17 24.82 -9.87
C GLN A 244 3.66 23.40 -9.85
N LEU A 245 2.34 23.23 -9.83
CA LEU A 245 1.71 21.92 -9.80
C LEU A 245 1.10 21.58 -11.15
N GLU A 246 1.45 20.41 -11.65
CA GLU A 246 0.97 19.88 -12.92
C GLU A 246 0.46 18.45 -12.73
N ALA A 247 -0.44 18.00 -13.59
CA ALA A 247 -0.97 16.65 -13.56
C ALA A 247 -0.92 16.00 -14.94
N TYR A 248 -0.54 14.73 -14.96
CA TYR A 248 -0.68 13.85 -16.11
C TYR A 248 -1.58 12.68 -15.74
N ASP A 249 -2.61 12.44 -16.54
CA ASP A 249 -3.48 11.28 -16.42
C ASP A 249 -3.97 10.86 -17.80
N THR A 250 -4.23 9.57 -17.98
CA THR A 250 -4.82 9.03 -19.21
C THR A 250 -6.34 9.13 -19.23
N ASP A 251 -6.97 9.35 -18.07
CA ASP A 251 -8.42 9.55 -17.95
C ASP A 251 -8.76 11.04 -17.97
N SER A 252 -9.47 11.47 -19.02
CA SER A 252 -9.88 12.87 -19.19
C SER A 252 -10.71 13.42 -18.04
N ARG A 253 -11.48 12.58 -17.35
CA ARG A 253 -12.28 12.99 -16.18
C ARG A 253 -11.40 13.36 -15.00
N MET A 254 -10.28 12.64 -14.81
CA MET A 254 -9.28 12.97 -13.78
C MET A 254 -8.58 14.29 -14.10
N LEU A 255 -8.32 14.56 -15.39
CA LEU A 255 -7.75 15.83 -15.84
C LEU A 255 -8.71 16.99 -15.61
N GLU A 256 -10.00 16.81 -15.86
CA GLU A 256 -11.02 17.84 -15.55
C GLU A 256 -11.05 18.17 -14.05
N VAL A 257 -10.93 17.16 -13.17
CA VAL A 257 -10.80 17.38 -11.72
C VAL A 257 -9.52 18.14 -11.39
N ALA A 258 -8.40 17.80 -12.02
CA ALA A 258 -7.13 18.49 -11.82
C ALA A 258 -7.18 19.95 -12.25
N GLU A 259 -7.79 20.26 -13.38
CA GLU A 259 -8.02 21.61 -13.88
C GLU A 259 -8.90 22.43 -12.92
N ASN A 260 -10.00 21.84 -12.43
CA ASN A 260 -10.86 22.47 -11.43
C ASN A 260 -10.14 22.69 -10.09
N ASP A 261 -9.17 21.87 -9.76
CA ASP A 261 -8.27 22.05 -8.60
C ASP A 261 -7.13 23.05 -8.89
N GLY A 262 -7.05 23.64 -10.11
CA GLY A 262 -6.13 24.70 -10.50
C GLY A 262 -4.77 24.23 -11.02
N LEU A 263 -4.65 22.99 -11.50
CA LEU A 263 -3.42 22.44 -12.07
C LEU A 263 -3.39 22.64 -13.60
N ARG A 264 -2.19 22.76 -14.15
CA ARG A 264 -1.97 22.51 -15.56
C ARG A 264 -2.00 21.01 -15.84
N THR A 265 -2.68 20.60 -16.90
CA THR A 265 -2.94 19.19 -17.18
C THR A 265 -2.36 18.76 -18.51
N TYR A 266 -2.05 17.45 -18.59
CA TYR A 266 -1.57 16.80 -19.81
C TYR A 266 -2.25 15.44 -19.97
N SER A 267 -2.78 15.19 -21.15
CA SER A 267 -3.36 13.89 -21.55
C SER A 267 -2.37 12.97 -22.25
N HIS A 268 -1.27 13.53 -22.73
CA HIS A 268 -0.19 12.83 -23.44
C HIS A 268 1.18 13.33 -22.99
N PRO A 269 2.20 12.47 -22.98
CA PRO A 269 3.56 12.88 -22.71
C PRO A 269 4.03 13.97 -23.68
N SER A 270 4.64 15.04 -23.13
CA SER A 270 5.13 16.18 -23.90
C SER A 270 6.40 16.73 -23.26
N PRO A 271 7.41 17.17 -24.05
CA PRO A 271 8.58 17.89 -23.54
C PRO A 271 8.24 19.12 -22.69
N GLU A 272 7.07 19.72 -22.90
CA GLU A 272 6.59 20.87 -22.13
C GLU A 272 6.36 20.55 -20.64
N MET A 273 6.12 19.29 -20.29
CA MET A 273 6.03 18.82 -18.89
C MET A 273 7.36 18.97 -18.15
N PHE A 274 8.46 19.11 -18.87
CA PHE A 274 9.83 19.09 -18.37
C PHE A 274 10.63 20.33 -18.86
N CYS A 275 9.98 21.51 -18.89
CA CYS A 275 10.65 22.77 -19.21
C CYS A 275 11.64 23.18 -18.11
N GLU A 276 11.44 22.71 -16.90
CA GLU A 276 12.28 22.98 -15.73
C GLU A 276 12.68 21.66 -15.06
N ASP A 277 13.54 21.74 -14.04
CA ASP A 277 13.83 20.60 -13.17
C ASP A 277 12.55 20.17 -12.47
N THR A 278 12.23 18.89 -12.57
CA THR A 278 10.89 18.40 -12.23
C THR A 278 10.93 17.30 -11.17
N VAL A 279 10.06 17.41 -10.18
CA VAL A 279 9.76 16.35 -9.22
C VAL A 279 8.51 15.59 -9.71
N VAL A 280 8.65 14.32 -10.04
CA VAL A 280 7.55 13.43 -10.42
C VAL A 280 7.11 12.62 -9.22
N ILE A 281 5.82 12.66 -8.91
CA ILE A 281 5.20 11.79 -7.90
C ILE A 281 4.25 10.82 -8.62
N GLY A 282 4.64 9.53 -8.70
CA GLY A 282 3.80 8.49 -9.28
C GLY A 282 2.72 8.05 -8.29
N CYS A 283 1.45 8.09 -8.70
CA CYS A 283 0.28 7.83 -7.85
C CYS A 283 -0.72 6.84 -8.47
N VAL A 284 -0.29 6.03 -9.43
CA VAL A 284 -1.18 5.14 -10.20
C VAL A 284 -1.26 3.73 -9.61
N GLY A 285 -0.19 3.24 -8.96
CA GLY A 285 -0.09 1.87 -8.44
C GLY A 285 0.10 0.81 -9.52
N ARG A 286 0.54 1.22 -10.70
CA ARG A 286 0.93 0.39 -11.85
C ARG A 286 2.04 1.09 -12.63
N PRO A 287 2.72 0.45 -13.60
CA PRO A 287 3.70 1.14 -14.44
C PRO A 287 3.09 2.39 -15.07
N SER A 288 3.60 3.55 -14.71
CA SER A 288 3.02 4.85 -15.11
C SER A 288 4.04 5.80 -15.73
N PHE A 289 5.32 5.67 -15.37
CA PHE A 289 6.41 6.42 -15.96
C PHE A 289 7.11 5.54 -17.02
N GLY A 290 6.50 5.44 -18.21
CA GLY A 290 6.98 4.64 -19.32
C GLY A 290 8.01 5.34 -20.22
N GLU A 291 8.35 4.70 -21.34
CA GLU A 291 9.30 5.20 -22.34
C GLU A 291 8.94 6.60 -22.84
N GLU A 292 7.65 6.84 -23.14
CA GLU A 292 7.21 8.13 -23.69
C GLU A 292 7.42 9.28 -22.72
N LEU A 293 7.12 9.12 -21.42
CA LEU A 293 7.41 10.13 -20.40
C LEU A 293 8.91 10.32 -20.20
N PHE A 294 9.69 9.24 -20.25
CA PHE A 294 11.14 9.35 -20.15
C PHE A 294 11.73 10.09 -21.37
N ARG A 295 11.26 9.81 -22.58
CA ARG A 295 11.64 10.55 -23.80
C ARG A 295 11.25 12.03 -23.71
N ALA A 296 10.04 12.32 -23.24
CA ALA A 296 9.58 13.69 -23.05
C ALA A 296 10.51 14.49 -22.10
N PHE A 297 11.01 13.86 -21.02
CA PHE A 297 12.03 14.45 -20.16
C PHE A 297 13.36 14.68 -20.91
N LEU A 298 13.83 13.70 -21.67
CA LEU A 298 15.10 13.83 -22.40
C LEU A 298 15.05 14.97 -23.42
N ASP A 299 13.91 15.15 -24.09
CA ASP A 299 13.67 16.21 -25.10
C ASP A 299 13.30 17.56 -24.45
N GLY A 300 12.91 17.59 -23.19
CA GLY A 300 12.59 18.79 -22.43
C GLY A 300 13.84 19.62 -22.07
N GLN A 301 13.63 20.81 -21.51
CA GLN A 301 14.73 21.72 -21.12
C GLN A 301 15.29 21.44 -19.72
N GLY A 302 14.50 20.86 -18.83
CA GLY A 302 14.89 20.47 -17.47
C GLY A 302 16.09 19.52 -17.48
N LYS A 303 17.01 19.72 -16.55
CA LYS A 303 18.26 18.94 -16.45
C LYS A 303 18.16 17.87 -15.38
N ASN A 304 17.35 18.10 -14.34
CA ASN A 304 17.21 17.22 -13.21
C ASN A 304 15.77 16.70 -13.13
N LEU A 305 15.63 15.40 -12.95
CA LEU A 305 14.36 14.69 -12.77
C LEU A 305 14.41 13.90 -11.47
N TYR A 306 13.48 14.17 -10.57
CA TYR A 306 13.35 13.46 -9.29
C TYR A 306 12.15 12.54 -9.35
N LEU A 307 12.36 11.22 -9.35
CA LEU A 307 11.31 10.21 -9.45
C LEU A 307 10.96 9.67 -8.06
N ALA A 308 9.75 9.88 -7.61
CA ALA A 308 9.25 9.45 -6.31
C ALA A 308 7.96 8.64 -6.43
N SER A 309 7.92 7.43 -5.85
CA SER A 309 6.71 6.60 -5.81
C SER A 309 5.84 6.96 -4.60
N GLY A 310 4.57 7.26 -4.87
CA GLY A 310 3.51 7.40 -3.88
C GLY A 310 2.59 6.18 -3.81
N SER A 311 2.89 5.11 -4.54
CA SER A 311 2.11 3.86 -4.55
C SER A 311 2.68 2.82 -3.60
N SER A 312 1.92 1.76 -3.35
CA SER A 312 2.30 0.70 -2.41
C SER A 312 3.34 -0.31 -2.94
N ARG A 313 3.84 -0.16 -4.18
CA ARG A 313 4.76 -1.10 -4.86
C ARG A 313 5.82 -0.39 -5.69
N ASP A 314 6.93 -1.09 -5.92
CA ASP A 314 8.06 -0.70 -6.79
C ASP A 314 7.70 -0.75 -8.29
N VAL A 315 6.49 -0.33 -8.68
CA VAL A 315 5.98 -0.54 -10.03
C VAL A 315 5.91 0.73 -10.87
N GLU A 316 5.78 1.89 -10.25
CA GLU A 316 5.59 3.16 -10.96
C GLU A 316 6.68 3.42 -12.01
N PHE A 317 7.92 3.11 -11.66
CA PHE A 317 9.11 3.34 -12.50
C PHE A 317 9.70 2.06 -13.10
N ALA A 318 8.89 1.02 -13.27
CA ALA A 318 9.33 -0.28 -13.78
C ALA A 318 10.08 -0.16 -15.12
N TYR A 319 9.61 0.68 -16.05
CA TYR A 319 10.30 0.91 -17.32
C TYR A 319 11.71 1.46 -17.11
N PHE A 320 11.87 2.50 -16.27
CA PHE A 320 13.17 3.10 -16.00
C PHE A 320 14.15 2.10 -15.37
N LEU A 321 13.68 1.28 -14.43
CA LEU A 321 14.49 0.21 -13.83
C LEU A 321 14.89 -0.84 -14.87
N GLN A 322 13.97 -1.29 -15.73
CA GLN A 322 14.26 -2.22 -16.83
C GLN A 322 15.25 -1.62 -17.83
N TYR A 323 15.15 -0.31 -18.11
CA TYR A 323 16.12 0.38 -18.94
C TYR A 323 17.53 0.32 -18.35
N LEU A 324 17.69 0.60 -17.05
CA LEU A 324 18.98 0.51 -16.36
C LEU A 324 19.57 -0.91 -16.35
N GLU A 325 18.73 -1.92 -16.34
CA GLU A 325 19.10 -3.35 -16.40
C GLU A 325 19.39 -3.85 -17.83
N GLY A 326 19.23 -3.00 -18.83
CA GLY A 326 19.38 -3.39 -20.24
C GLY A 326 18.27 -4.32 -20.76
N LYS A 327 17.13 -4.35 -20.08
CA LYS A 327 15.94 -5.14 -20.45
C LYS A 327 14.91 -4.37 -21.28
N ALA A 328 15.00 -3.05 -21.32
CA ALA A 328 14.18 -2.20 -22.20
C ALA A 328 14.96 -1.84 -23.46
N ALA A 329 14.24 -1.37 -24.49
CA ALA A 329 14.85 -0.93 -25.74
C ALA A 329 15.86 0.21 -25.50
N GLU A 330 17.00 0.16 -26.16
CA GLU A 330 17.98 1.22 -26.11
C GLU A 330 17.42 2.52 -26.72
N LEU A 331 17.63 3.61 -26.02
CA LEU A 331 17.26 4.93 -26.52
C LEU A 331 18.44 5.51 -27.33
N PRO A 332 18.24 5.79 -28.62
CA PRO A 332 19.32 6.37 -29.46
C PRO A 332 19.91 7.62 -28.82
N SER A 333 21.23 7.74 -28.84
CA SER A 333 21.98 8.88 -28.31
C SER A 333 21.90 9.10 -26.79
N LEU A 334 21.32 8.18 -26.02
CA LEU A 334 21.33 8.21 -24.56
C LEU A 334 22.48 7.36 -24.02
N VAL A 335 23.38 7.99 -23.28
CA VAL A 335 24.55 7.33 -22.68
C VAL A 335 24.51 7.54 -21.17
N LEU A 336 24.52 6.46 -20.40
CA LEU A 336 24.71 6.51 -18.95
C LEU A 336 26.20 6.73 -18.67
N GLU A 337 26.54 7.92 -18.14
CA GLU A 337 27.94 8.30 -17.85
C GLU A 337 28.36 7.87 -16.43
N ARG A 338 27.44 7.98 -15.46
CA ARG A 338 27.76 7.72 -14.04
C ARG A 338 26.52 7.37 -13.26
N GLN A 339 26.70 6.48 -12.29
CA GLN A 339 25.71 6.17 -11.23
C GLN A 339 26.33 6.49 -9.87
N GLU A 340 25.56 7.16 -9.02
CA GLU A 340 25.93 7.48 -7.63
C GLU A 340 24.80 7.05 -6.71
N THR A 341 25.15 6.43 -5.58
CA THR A 341 24.20 6.03 -4.56
C THR A 341 24.37 6.90 -3.33
N ALA A 342 23.29 7.55 -2.93
CA ALA A 342 23.19 8.28 -1.67
C ALA A 342 22.24 7.54 -0.71
N LYS A 343 22.08 8.07 0.48
CA LYS A 343 21.27 7.43 1.53
C LYS A 343 19.79 7.25 1.15
N TRP A 344 19.23 8.20 0.40
CA TRP A 344 17.80 8.26 0.10
C TRP A 344 17.46 8.22 -1.39
N TYR A 345 18.47 8.21 -2.26
CA TYR A 345 18.28 8.19 -3.69
C TYR A 345 19.47 7.58 -4.41
N ASN A 346 19.23 7.13 -5.63
CA ASN A 346 20.26 6.83 -6.62
C ASN A 346 20.23 7.92 -7.69
N CYS A 347 21.38 8.48 -8.02
CA CYS A 347 21.51 9.47 -9.09
C CYS A 347 22.15 8.82 -10.32
N TYR A 348 21.48 8.92 -11.45
CA TYR A 348 21.95 8.44 -12.76
C TYR A 348 22.21 9.63 -13.65
N ARG A 349 23.46 9.78 -14.08
CA ARG A 349 23.89 10.88 -14.96
C ARG A 349 23.96 10.39 -16.38
N PHE A 350 23.17 11.00 -17.23
CA PHE A 350 23.08 10.70 -18.64
C PHE A 350 23.62 11.82 -19.50
N ARG A 351 24.07 11.47 -20.72
CA ARG A 351 24.26 12.40 -21.83
C ARG A 351 23.26 12.03 -22.93
N TYR A 352 22.47 13.00 -23.36
CA TYR A 352 21.50 12.85 -24.44
C TYR A 352 21.64 14.01 -25.42
N GLY A 353 21.94 13.71 -26.69
CA GLY A 353 22.15 14.75 -27.71
C GLY A 353 23.23 15.79 -27.33
N GLY A 354 24.24 15.42 -26.54
CA GLY A 354 25.27 16.32 -26.02
C GLY A 354 24.90 17.07 -24.73
N VAL A 355 23.63 17.00 -24.28
CA VAL A 355 23.12 17.63 -23.05
C VAL A 355 23.24 16.68 -21.87
N LYS A 356 23.63 17.20 -20.71
CA LYS A 356 23.63 16.43 -19.46
C LYS A 356 22.24 16.40 -18.86
N LYS A 357 21.77 15.20 -18.49
CA LYS A 357 20.50 14.93 -17.83
C LYS A 357 20.76 14.08 -16.58
N ASN A 358 20.17 14.42 -15.45
CA ASN A 358 20.30 13.66 -14.22
C ASN A 358 18.92 13.13 -13.81
N VAL A 359 18.88 11.85 -13.42
CA VAL A 359 17.68 11.23 -12.86
C VAL A 359 17.98 10.80 -11.45
N TYR A 360 17.23 11.33 -10.51
CA TYR A 360 17.29 10.98 -9.10
C TYR A 360 16.14 10.03 -8.77
N LEU A 361 16.42 8.76 -8.61
CA LEU A 361 15.43 7.75 -8.21
C LEU A 361 15.34 7.73 -6.68
N MET A 362 14.33 8.40 -6.15
CA MET A 362 14.09 8.53 -4.72
C MET A 362 13.69 7.17 -4.12
N ALA A 363 14.15 6.86 -2.92
CA ALA A 363 13.85 5.61 -2.22
C ALA A 363 14.08 4.34 -3.06
N GLU A 364 15.04 4.36 -4.00
CA GLU A 364 15.29 3.26 -4.94
C GLU A 364 14.06 2.89 -5.81
N GLY A 365 13.11 3.81 -6.01
CA GLY A 365 11.83 3.56 -6.69
C GLY A 365 10.73 2.97 -5.82
N LYS A 366 11.02 2.68 -4.56
CA LYS A 366 10.04 2.19 -3.57
C LYS A 366 9.15 3.33 -3.05
N PRO A 367 8.00 3.00 -2.42
CA PRO A 367 7.13 4.01 -1.84
C PRO A 367 7.86 4.86 -0.80
N VAL A 368 7.91 6.18 -1.00
CA VAL A 368 8.71 7.08 -0.15
C VAL A 368 8.21 7.13 1.30
N ASN A 369 6.92 6.95 1.51
CA ASN A 369 6.28 6.97 2.85
C ASN A 369 6.57 5.72 3.70
N PHE A 370 7.17 4.67 3.12
CA PHE A 370 7.55 3.44 3.82
C PHE A 370 9.07 3.21 3.90
N TYR A 371 9.86 4.02 3.20
CA TYR A 371 11.26 3.69 2.95
C TYR A 371 12.18 3.91 4.15
N ARG A 372 11.98 4.98 4.94
CA ARG A 372 12.86 5.30 6.07
C ARG A 372 12.60 4.37 7.26
N GLN A 373 13.67 3.87 7.89
CA GLN A 373 13.56 3.09 9.13
C GLN A 373 12.90 3.89 10.27
N GLY A 374 12.05 3.22 11.04
CA GLY A 374 11.37 3.79 12.20
C GLY A 374 10.26 4.78 11.84
N VAL A 375 9.86 4.81 10.56
CA VAL A 375 8.75 5.63 10.08
C VAL A 375 7.48 4.78 10.06
N ILE A 376 6.41 5.29 10.64
CA ILE A 376 5.05 4.79 10.43
C ILE A 376 4.44 5.56 9.25
N SER A 377 3.84 4.84 8.30
CA SER A 377 3.21 5.48 7.13
C SER A 377 1.99 6.32 7.51
N LEU A 378 1.29 5.88 8.54
CA LEU A 378 0.12 6.54 9.10
C LEU A 378 0.21 6.56 10.62
N THR A 379 -0.28 7.64 11.23
CA THR A 379 -0.37 7.71 12.70
C THR A 379 -1.35 6.68 13.23
N TYR A 380 -1.14 6.24 14.47
CA TYR A 380 -2.05 5.30 15.16
C TYR A 380 -3.51 5.76 15.11
N ARG A 381 -3.75 7.07 15.22
CA ARG A 381 -5.10 7.64 15.19
C ARG A 381 -5.81 7.44 13.85
N VAL A 382 -5.10 7.47 12.74
CA VAL A 382 -5.69 7.32 11.40
C VAL A 382 -5.89 5.85 11.07
N ILE A 383 -4.86 5.03 11.29
CA ILE A 383 -4.93 3.61 10.98
C ILE A 383 -5.90 2.85 11.91
N ASP A 384 -6.19 3.40 13.09
CA ASP A 384 -7.21 2.92 14.02
C ASP A 384 -8.55 2.69 13.33
N LEU A 385 -8.98 3.65 12.48
CA LEU A 385 -10.20 3.50 11.69
C LEU A 385 -10.17 2.27 10.79
N VAL A 386 -9.12 2.13 9.99
CA VAL A 386 -8.99 1.05 8.99
C VAL A 386 -8.90 -0.31 9.68
N PHE A 387 -8.07 -0.42 10.71
CA PHE A 387 -7.93 -1.68 11.46
C PHE A 387 -9.21 -2.04 12.21
N THR A 388 -9.99 -1.05 12.64
CA THR A 388 -11.30 -1.28 13.23
C THR A 388 -12.31 -1.81 12.21
N GLU A 389 -12.36 -1.25 11.00
CA GLU A 389 -13.16 -1.82 9.90
C GLU A 389 -12.77 -3.27 9.63
N MET A 390 -11.47 -3.54 9.48
CA MET A 390 -10.95 -4.88 9.22
C MET A 390 -11.31 -5.85 10.34
N LEU A 391 -11.21 -5.44 11.61
CA LEU A 391 -11.59 -6.27 12.75
C LEU A 391 -13.09 -6.56 12.75
N GLN A 392 -13.95 -5.57 12.50
CA GLN A 392 -15.39 -5.77 12.43
C GLN A 392 -15.78 -6.75 11.31
N MET A 393 -15.15 -6.63 10.13
CA MET A 393 -15.35 -7.57 9.03
C MET A 393 -14.88 -8.99 9.39
N ALA A 394 -13.72 -9.12 10.03
CA ALA A 394 -13.19 -10.39 10.51
C ALA A 394 -14.14 -11.06 11.49
N LEU A 395 -14.66 -10.32 12.47
CA LEU A 395 -15.65 -10.80 13.43
C LEU A 395 -16.98 -11.16 12.76
N TYR A 396 -17.39 -10.42 11.74
CA TYR A 396 -18.58 -10.73 10.96
C TYR A 396 -18.44 -12.07 10.21
N LEU A 397 -17.29 -12.31 9.56
CA LEU A 397 -16.99 -13.58 8.87
C LEU A 397 -16.96 -14.76 9.85
N CYS A 398 -16.42 -14.57 11.04
CA CYS A 398 -16.45 -15.61 12.09
C CYS A 398 -17.87 -16.02 12.50
N ARG A 399 -18.81 -15.08 12.53
CA ARG A 399 -20.23 -15.33 12.91
C ARG A 399 -21.07 -15.84 11.75
N ASN A 400 -20.75 -15.48 10.52
CA ASN A 400 -21.55 -15.73 9.32
C ASN A 400 -20.83 -16.68 8.35
N ARG A 401 -20.58 -17.92 8.79
CA ARG A 401 -19.82 -18.96 8.10
C ARG A 401 -20.42 -19.43 6.76
N ASN A 402 -21.68 -19.10 6.50
CA ASN A 402 -22.43 -19.53 5.32
C ASN A 402 -22.55 -18.41 4.27
N LEU A 403 -21.71 -17.37 4.37
CA LEU A 403 -21.67 -16.37 3.33
C LEU A 403 -21.25 -16.97 1.99
N PRO A 404 -21.94 -16.64 0.89
CA PRO A 404 -21.53 -17.08 -0.43
C PRO A 404 -20.10 -16.68 -0.77
N PRO A 405 -19.33 -17.55 -1.46
CA PRO A 405 -18.02 -17.21 -1.97
C PRO A 405 -18.11 -16.13 -3.03
N GLN A 406 -17.75 -14.91 -2.67
CA GLN A 406 -17.67 -13.75 -3.58
C GLN A 406 -16.86 -12.64 -2.93
N LEU A 407 -16.59 -11.59 -3.72
CA LEU A 407 -16.02 -10.35 -3.20
C LEU A 407 -17.11 -9.47 -2.62
N TYR A 408 -16.85 -8.98 -1.40
CA TYR A 408 -17.69 -8.03 -0.68
C TYR A 408 -16.89 -6.75 -0.46
N MET A 409 -17.17 -5.72 -1.26
CA MET A 409 -16.54 -4.42 -1.08
C MET A 409 -17.29 -3.61 -0.04
N LEU A 410 -16.57 -3.08 0.95
CA LEU A 410 -17.16 -2.13 1.89
C LEU A 410 -17.53 -0.83 1.13
N GLY A 411 -18.69 -0.25 1.45
CA GLY A 411 -19.27 0.87 0.71
C GLY A 411 -20.24 0.48 -0.41
N GLU A 412 -20.34 -0.81 -0.77
CA GLU A 412 -21.40 -1.34 -1.64
C GLU A 412 -22.57 -1.91 -0.84
N ASP A 413 -23.74 -2.07 -1.44
CA ASP A 413 -24.89 -2.69 -0.76
C ASP A 413 -24.71 -4.21 -0.63
N ASN A 414 -24.19 -4.64 0.49
CA ASN A 414 -23.97 -6.04 0.83
C ASN A 414 -24.11 -6.29 2.35
N PRO A 415 -24.20 -7.57 2.78
CA PRO A 415 -24.41 -7.89 4.20
C PRO A 415 -23.33 -7.37 5.14
N ILE A 416 -22.07 -7.28 4.67
CA ILE A 416 -20.93 -6.81 5.46
C ILE A 416 -21.04 -5.30 5.66
N THR A 417 -21.30 -4.54 4.61
CA THR A 417 -21.49 -3.07 4.69
C THR A 417 -22.64 -2.69 5.63
N ARG A 418 -23.71 -3.51 5.68
CA ARG A 418 -24.80 -3.27 6.64
C ARG A 418 -24.41 -3.55 8.09
N ALA A 419 -23.40 -4.39 8.31
CA ALA A 419 -22.91 -4.75 9.65
C ALA A 419 -21.77 -3.84 10.12
N VAL A 420 -21.01 -3.23 9.18
CA VAL A 420 -19.89 -2.31 9.46
C VAL A 420 -20.33 -0.90 9.11
N SER A 421 -20.73 -0.11 10.11
CA SER A 421 -21.17 1.27 9.91
C SER A 421 -20.00 2.22 9.87
N GLU A 422 -19.48 2.53 8.68
CA GLU A 422 -18.40 3.51 8.50
C GLU A 422 -18.75 4.88 9.11
N ARG A 423 -20.02 5.30 9.01
CA ARG A 423 -20.50 6.56 9.58
C ARG A 423 -20.37 6.57 11.11
N GLU A 424 -20.80 5.51 11.79
CA GLU A 424 -20.67 5.41 13.24
C GLU A 424 -19.21 5.38 13.68
N LEU A 425 -18.35 4.68 12.93
CA LEU A 425 -16.92 4.65 13.18
C LEU A 425 -16.29 6.04 13.06
N LEU A 426 -16.66 6.81 12.03
CA LEU A 426 -16.19 8.17 11.84
C LEU A 426 -16.68 9.11 12.95
N ASP A 427 -17.94 9.03 13.34
CA ASP A 427 -18.49 9.85 14.44
C ASP A 427 -17.78 9.54 15.77
N LEU A 428 -17.52 8.27 16.07
CA LEU A 428 -16.73 7.84 17.23
C LEU A 428 -15.29 8.33 17.15
N TRP A 429 -14.65 8.24 15.98
CA TRP A 429 -13.28 8.67 15.77
C TRP A 429 -13.10 10.18 15.98
N PHE A 430 -14.04 11.00 15.47
CA PHE A 430 -14.05 12.44 15.72
C PHE A 430 -14.18 12.73 17.21
N LYS A 431 -15.09 12.07 17.91
CA LYS A 431 -15.30 12.22 19.33
C LYS A 431 -14.07 11.84 20.15
N GLU A 432 -13.44 10.70 19.85
CA GLU A 432 -12.28 10.19 20.60
C GLU A 432 -11.00 11.00 20.34
N ASN A 433 -10.87 11.63 19.17
CA ASN A 433 -9.71 12.43 18.82
C ASN A 433 -9.90 13.92 19.11
N HIS A 434 -11.02 14.32 19.75
CA HIS A 434 -11.32 15.70 20.08
C HIS A 434 -11.15 16.67 18.91
N PHE A 435 -11.62 16.26 17.73
CA PHE A 435 -11.60 17.12 16.58
C PHE A 435 -12.55 18.31 16.83
N TRP A 436 -11.96 19.51 16.90
CA TRP A 436 -12.70 20.76 17.08
C TRP A 436 -13.46 21.22 15.84
N TYR A 437 -13.38 20.44 14.76
CA TYR A 437 -14.07 20.75 13.52
C TYR A 437 -15.58 20.72 13.71
N GLN A 438 -16.21 21.90 13.58
CA GLN A 438 -17.65 22.09 13.75
C GLN A 438 -18.44 22.00 12.42
N GLY A 439 -17.76 21.64 11.33
CA GLY A 439 -18.37 21.53 10.01
C GLY A 439 -19.03 20.18 9.74
N ASP A 440 -19.71 20.11 8.60
CA ASP A 440 -20.24 18.85 8.09
C ASP A 440 -19.10 17.88 7.76
N LEU A 441 -19.27 16.59 8.11
CA LEU A 441 -18.32 15.52 7.81
C LEU A 441 -17.94 15.49 6.32
N LYS A 442 -18.89 15.74 5.43
CA LYS A 442 -18.63 15.82 3.97
C LYS A 442 -17.65 16.93 3.61
N THR A 443 -17.68 18.04 4.32
CA THR A 443 -16.75 19.16 4.10
C THR A 443 -15.37 18.84 4.63
N PHE A 444 -15.26 18.10 5.74
CA PHE A 444 -13.97 17.64 6.27
C PHE A 444 -13.30 16.63 5.34
N LEU A 445 -14.05 15.66 4.87
CA LEU A 445 -13.51 14.56 4.06
C LEU A 445 -13.01 15.01 2.68
N HIS A 446 -13.40 16.21 2.20
CA HIS A 446 -13.06 16.69 0.86
C HIS A 446 -13.15 15.57 -0.19
N PRO A 447 -14.33 14.93 -0.35
CA PRO A 447 -14.46 13.76 -1.19
C PRO A 447 -13.97 14.06 -2.60
N HIS A 448 -13.34 13.09 -3.23
CA HIS A 448 -12.99 13.21 -4.64
C HIS A 448 -14.30 13.40 -5.44
N PRO A 449 -14.39 14.39 -6.35
CA PRO A 449 -15.62 14.66 -7.11
C PRO A 449 -16.17 13.44 -7.84
N LEU A 450 -15.28 12.56 -8.29
CA LEU A 450 -15.58 11.30 -8.98
C LEU A 450 -15.45 10.06 -8.06
N ALA A 451 -15.71 10.22 -6.76
CA ALA A 451 -15.55 9.10 -5.81
C ALA A 451 -16.41 7.89 -6.17
N LYS A 452 -17.64 8.14 -6.63
CA LYS A 452 -18.57 7.09 -7.07
C LYS A 452 -18.06 6.40 -8.33
N GLU A 453 -17.67 7.17 -9.33
CA GLU A 453 -17.11 6.69 -10.59
C GLU A 453 -15.80 5.95 -10.37
N LEU A 454 -14.94 6.43 -9.48
CA LEU A 454 -13.69 5.72 -9.12
C LEU A 454 -13.92 4.35 -8.47
N ARG A 455 -15.07 4.14 -7.81
CA ARG A 455 -15.50 2.82 -7.37
C ARG A 455 -15.92 1.94 -8.54
N GLU A 456 -16.66 2.51 -9.52
CA GLU A 456 -17.25 1.78 -10.64
C GLU A 456 -16.24 1.51 -11.78
N ILE A 457 -15.40 2.50 -12.13
CA ILE A 457 -14.42 2.41 -13.23
C ILE A 457 -13.46 1.24 -13.00
N TRP A 458 -13.09 1.03 -11.76
CA TRP A 458 -12.15 0.00 -11.40
C TRP A 458 -12.59 -1.41 -11.84
N TRP A 459 -13.90 -1.64 -11.96
CA TRP A 459 -14.49 -2.89 -12.41
C TRP A 459 -14.49 -3.05 -13.93
N LYS A 460 -14.58 -1.94 -14.68
CA LYS A 460 -14.72 -1.96 -16.15
C LYS A 460 -13.39 -2.15 -16.86
N ASP A 461 -12.31 -1.57 -16.34
CA ASP A 461 -10.99 -1.62 -17.00
C ASP A 461 -10.28 -2.98 -16.87
N HIS A 462 -10.86 -3.96 -16.18
CA HIS A 462 -10.21 -5.25 -15.92
C HIS A 462 -11.06 -6.46 -16.30
N GLY A 463 -12.24 -6.23 -16.89
CA GLY A 463 -13.15 -7.28 -17.38
C GLY A 463 -13.00 -7.61 -18.87
N GLU A 464 -12.28 -6.78 -19.65
CA GLU A 464 -12.20 -6.93 -21.12
C GLU A 464 -10.82 -7.36 -21.64
N ASP A 465 -9.78 -7.41 -20.79
CA ASP A 465 -8.40 -7.78 -21.17
C ASP A 465 -7.92 -9.08 -20.49
N SER A 466 -8.76 -10.09 -20.38
CA SER A 466 -8.35 -11.43 -19.92
C SER A 466 -8.65 -12.52 -20.95
#